data_b019976187c95aafff361a5b8e4c154f
#
_entry.id   b019976187c95aafff361a5b8e4c154f
#
_cell.length_a   1.000
_cell.length_b   1.000
_cell.length_c   1.000
_cell.angle_alpha   90.00
_cell.angle_beta   90.00
_cell.angle_gamma   90.00
#
_symmetry.space_group_name_H-M   'P 1'
#
loop_
_entity.id
_entity.type
_entity.pdbx_description
1 polymer ?
#
loop_
_entity_poly.entity_id
_entity_poly.type
_entity_poly.pdbx_seq_one_letter_code
_entity_poly.pdbx_strand_id
1 'polypeptide(L)'
;MRGATSAPGPPRPRGFPYLLLPGNFGPMSETLPNIGEMLLATVPMAKTLNLEVVEATAERAVLRLPDQSDFHNHVGGPHAGAMFTLGESASGAIVIGAFGDQMGRAVPLAVKAEIGYKKLAMGVVTATATLGRTKEEVVAELDAGQRPEFPVHIAITREDGAVTGEMTIIWTLRPQG
;
A
#
# COMPACT_ATOMS: atom_id res chain seq x y z
N MET A 1 49.27 -20.35 24.15
CA MET A 1 47.79 -20.24 24.24
C MET A 1 47.39 -18.91 23.62
N ARG A 2 46.80 -18.91 22.45
CA ARG A 2 46.30 -17.69 21.78
C ARG A 2 44.79 -17.69 21.89
N GLY A 3 44.24 -16.71 22.63
CA GLY A 3 42.79 -16.54 22.80
C GLY A 3 42.13 -16.13 21.46
N ALA A 4 41.13 -16.88 21.06
CA ALA A 4 40.28 -16.56 19.91
C ALA A 4 39.29 -15.47 20.32
N THR A 5 39.46 -14.27 19.77
CA THR A 5 38.46 -13.23 19.83
C THR A 5 37.35 -13.54 18.84
N SER A 6 36.16 -13.85 19.34
CA SER A 6 34.95 -14.00 18.51
C SER A 6 34.58 -12.69 17.84
N ALA A 7 34.38 -12.74 16.52
CA ALA A 7 33.88 -11.62 15.76
C ALA A 7 32.48 -11.19 16.22
N PRO A 8 32.15 -9.89 16.24
CA PRO A 8 30.82 -9.41 16.58
C PRO A 8 29.80 -9.88 15.51
N GLY A 9 28.68 -10.42 15.97
CA GLY A 9 27.58 -10.84 15.11
C GLY A 9 26.97 -9.68 14.33
N PRO A 10 26.22 -9.96 13.24
CA PRO A 10 25.62 -8.94 12.41
C PRO A 10 24.67 -8.04 13.23
N PRO A 11 24.60 -6.74 12.92
CA PRO A 11 23.74 -5.81 13.64
C PRO A 11 22.27 -6.24 13.49
N ARG A 12 21.54 -6.26 14.61
CA ARG A 12 20.10 -6.53 14.60
C ARG A 12 19.39 -5.48 13.75
N PRO A 13 18.41 -5.86 12.91
CA PRO A 13 17.63 -4.89 12.16
C PRO A 13 16.97 -3.92 13.15
N ARG A 14 17.19 -2.64 12.95
CA ARG A 14 16.53 -1.58 13.72
C ARG A 14 15.04 -1.73 13.48
N GLY A 15 14.26 -1.88 14.57
CA GLY A 15 12.80 -1.93 14.50
C GLY A 15 12.27 -0.77 13.66
N PHE A 16 11.23 -1.03 12.87
CA PHE A 16 10.62 -0.04 12.02
C PHE A 16 10.12 1.13 12.88
N PRO A 17 10.50 2.38 12.57
CA PRO A 17 10.13 3.56 13.36
C PRO A 17 8.62 3.87 13.37
N TYR A 18 7.82 3.15 12.60
CA TYR A 18 6.36 3.33 12.52
C TYR A 18 5.60 2.72 13.70
N LEU A 19 6.27 1.95 14.57
CA LEU A 19 5.64 1.33 15.75
C LEU A 19 5.58 2.25 16.96
N LEU A 20 6.08 3.47 16.87
CA LEU A 20 6.14 4.44 17.96
C LEU A 20 5.35 5.73 17.64
N LEU A 21 4.18 5.63 17.05
CA LEU A 21 3.20 6.67 17.22
C LEU A 21 2.54 6.41 18.58
N PRO A 22 2.75 7.26 19.61
CA PRO A 22 2.09 7.12 20.89
C PRO A 22 0.60 7.31 20.65
N GLY A 23 -0.14 6.18 20.69
CA GLY A 23 -1.57 6.18 20.52
C GLY A 23 -2.25 6.87 21.68
N ASN A 24 -2.71 8.07 21.48
CA ASN A 24 -3.89 8.59 22.15
C ASN A 24 -5.03 8.51 21.13
N PHE A 25 -5.41 7.29 20.75
CA PHE A 25 -6.69 7.05 20.10
C PHE A 25 -7.76 7.10 21.19
N GLY A 26 -8.31 8.31 21.40
CA GLY A 26 -9.55 8.48 22.13
C GLY A 26 -10.66 7.66 21.44
N PRO A 27 -11.88 7.52 22.04
CA PRO A 27 -12.95 6.74 21.48
C PRO A 27 -13.20 7.21 20.05
N MET A 28 -13.02 6.30 19.07
CA MET A 28 -13.09 6.55 17.63
C MET A 28 -14.50 7.02 17.27
N SER A 29 -14.67 8.33 17.20
CA SER A 29 -15.71 8.96 16.40
C SER A 29 -15.45 8.63 14.93
N GLU A 30 -16.48 8.29 14.18
CA GLU A 30 -16.57 7.70 12.84
C GLU A 30 -15.83 8.36 11.67
N THR A 31 -14.81 9.15 11.90
CA THR A 31 -13.87 9.63 10.90
C THR A 31 -12.48 9.11 11.22
N LEU A 32 -12.08 8.01 10.55
CA LEU A 32 -10.67 7.65 10.47
C LEU A 32 -9.88 8.92 10.08
N PRO A 33 -8.78 9.24 10.78
CA PRO A 33 -7.91 10.33 10.35
C PRO A 33 -7.61 10.08 8.88
N ASN A 34 -7.72 11.12 8.06
CA ASN A 34 -7.61 11.09 6.62
C ASN A 34 -6.58 10.03 6.15
N ILE A 35 -7.08 8.88 5.67
CA ILE A 35 -6.25 7.73 5.24
C ILE A 35 -5.19 8.21 4.26
N GLY A 36 -5.56 9.17 3.41
CA GLY A 36 -4.67 9.80 2.45
C GLY A 36 -3.51 10.54 3.11
N GLU A 37 -3.76 11.31 4.15
CA GLU A 37 -2.71 12.01 4.90
C GLU A 37 -1.76 10.99 5.56
N MET A 38 -2.32 9.93 6.14
CA MET A 38 -1.53 8.87 6.76
C MET A 38 -0.67 8.15 5.72
N LEU A 39 -1.23 7.81 4.55
CA LEU A 39 -0.48 7.20 3.44
C LEU A 39 0.69 8.09 3.02
N LEU A 40 0.43 9.36 2.72
CA LEU A 40 1.47 10.29 2.26
C LEU A 40 2.51 10.61 3.34
N ALA A 41 2.14 10.54 4.62
CA ALA A 41 3.07 10.72 5.73
C ALA A 41 3.98 9.50 5.94
N THR A 42 3.48 8.29 5.69
CA THR A 42 4.19 7.02 5.99
C THR A 42 4.86 6.40 4.78
N VAL A 43 4.48 6.80 3.55
CA VAL A 43 5.03 6.26 2.29
C VAL A 43 5.75 7.37 1.51
N PRO A 44 7.05 7.62 1.75
CA PRO A 44 7.81 8.69 1.07
C PRO A 44 7.77 8.62 -0.45
N MET A 45 7.70 7.41 -1.02
CA MET A 45 7.63 7.21 -2.48
C MET A 45 6.33 7.75 -3.08
N ALA A 46 5.20 7.57 -2.41
CA ALA A 46 3.91 8.14 -2.82
C ALA A 46 3.96 9.69 -2.83
N LYS A 47 4.62 10.27 -1.82
CA LYS A 47 4.85 11.72 -1.74
C LYS A 47 5.78 12.21 -2.85
N THR A 48 6.86 11.48 -3.15
CA THR A 48 7.81 11.84 -4.23
C THR A 48 7.14 11.89 -5.59
N LEU A 49 6.20 10.98 -5.84
CA LEU A 49 5.40 10.95 -7.08
C LEU A 49 4.23 11.96 -7.05
N ASN A 50 4.09 12.78 -6.01
CA ASN A 50 2.98 13.72 -5.83
C ASN A 50 1.61 13.04 -6.01
N LEU A 51 1.43 11.81 -5.50
CA LEU A 51 0.16 11.10 -5.63
C LEU A 51 -0.95 11.89 -4.93
N GLU A 52 -2.07 12.04 -5.63
CA GLU A 52 -3.28 12.67 -5.10
C GLU A 52 -4.25 11.59 -4.62
N VAL A 53 -4.69 11.68 -3.37
CA VAL A 53 -5.72 10.79 -2.84
C VAL A 53 -7.09 11.38 -3.13
N VAL A 54 -7.83 10.76 -4.05
CA VAL A 54 -9.17 11.20 -4.46
C VAL A 54 -10.23 10.62 -3.54
N GLU A 55 -10.07 9.35 -3.17
CA GLU A 55 -10.96 8.61 -2.27
C GLU A 55 -10.15 7.57 -1.51
N ALA A 56 -10.42 7.38 -0.23
CA ALA A 56 -9.85 6.29 0.55
C ALA A 56 -10.84 5.87 1.64
N THR A 57 -11.49 4.71 1.42
CA THR A 57 -12.45 4.09 2.33
C THR A 57 -12.06 2.63 2.61
N ALA A 58 -12.86 1.91 3.38
CA ALA A 58 -12.68 0.48 3.59
C ALA A 58 -13.07 -0.36 2.36
N GLU A 59 -13.92 0.18 1.49
CA GLU A 59 -14.50 -0.52 0.32
C GLU A 59 -13.76 -0.18 -0.98
N ARG A 60 -13.16 1.03 -1.05
CA ARG A 60 -12.55 1.54 -2.28
C ARG A 60 -11.47 2.58 -1.98
N ALA A 61 -10.38 2.52 -2.73
CA ALA A 61 -9.40 3.61 -2.77
C ALA A 61 -9.16 4.05 -4.20
N VAL A 62 -9.08 5.37 -4.41
CA VAL A 62 -8.81 5.99 -5.69
C VAL A 62 -7.68 7.00 -5.53
N LEU A 63 -6.57 6.74 -6.21
CA LEU A 63 -5.42 7.62 -6.25
C LEU A 63 -5.14 8.05 -7.68
N ARG A 64 -4.60 9.24 -7.83
CA ARG A 64 -4.22 9.83 -9.12
C ARG A 64 -2.70 10.10 -9.14
N LEU A 65 -2.07 9.80 -10.25
CA LEU A 65 -0.72 10.23 -10.60
C LEU A 65 -0.83 11.39 -11.58
N PRO A 66 -0.47 12.62 -11.19
CA PRO A 66 -0.43 13.77 -12.08
C PRO A 66 0.53 13.56 -13.25
N ASP A 67 0.29 14.23 -14.35
CA ASP A 67 1.20 14.24 -15.50
C ASP A 67 2.45 15.07 -15.16
N GLN A 68 3.62 14.42 -15.07
CA GLN A 68 4.87 15.02 -14.63
C GLN A 68 6.01 14.50 -15.51
N SER A 69 6.69 15.39 -16.23
CA SER A 69 7.78 15.05 -17.16
C SER A 69 8.91 14.25 -16.51
N ASP A 70 9.20 14.49 -15.22
CA ASP A 70 10.27 13.81 -14.48
C ASP A 70 10.01 12.32 -14.26
N PHE A 71 8.74 11.89 -14.40
CA PHE A 71 8.32 10.51 -14.28
C PHE A 71 7.82 9.92 -15.60
N HIS A 72 8.15 10.55 -16.72
CA HIS A 72 7.84 10.00 -18.04
C HIS A 72 8.82 8.90 -18.44
N ASN A 73 8.32 8.02 -19.29
CA ASN A 73 9.12 7.04 -20.02
C ASN A 73 9.58 7.62 -21.38
N HIS A 74 10.29 6.81 -22.16
CA HIS A 74 10.83 7.18 -23.48
C HIS A 74 9.77 7.53 -24.56
N VAL A 75 8.49 7.26 -24.31
CA VAL A 75 7.38 7.61 -25.23
C VAL A 75 6.54 8.78 -24.72
N GLY A 76 6.97 9.44 -23.62
CA GLY A 76 6.34 10.64 -23.08
C GLY A 76 5.10 10.41 -22.21
N GLY A 77 4.83 9.18 -21.80
CA GLY A 77 3.78 8.85 -20.83
C GLY A 77 4.36 8.41 -19.48
N PRO A 78 3.51 8.16 -18.48
CA PRO A 78 3.96 7.73 -17.16
C PRO A 78 4.86 6.49 -17.24
N HIS A 79 5.99 6.52 -16.52
CA HIS A 79 6.90 5.39 -16.42
C HIS A 79 6.20 4.19 -15.76
N ALA A 80 6.49 2.97 -16.24
CA ALA A 80 5.91 1.73 -15.71
C ALA A 80 6.09 1.61 -14.18
N GLY A 81 7.24 1.98 -13.64
CA GLY A 81 7.50 2.02 -12.20
C GLY A 81 6.64 3.04 -11.45
N ALA A 82 6.35 4.21 -12.05
CA ALA A 82 5.45 5.19 -11.45
C ALA A 82 4.00 4.67 -11.42
N MET A 83 3.56 4.00 -12.49
CA MET A 83 2.25 3.32 -12.54
C MET A 83 2.16 2.17 -11.52
N PHE A 84 3.25 1.41 -11.34
CA PHE A 84 3.32 0.37 -10.30
C PHE A 84 3.16 0.99 -8.91
N THR A 85 3.91 2.04 -8.61
CA THR A 85 3.84 2.73 -7.30
C THR A 85 2.46 3.35 -7.05
N LEU A 86 1.82 3.90 -8.10
CA LEU A 86 0.45 4.39 -8.01
C LEU A 86 -0.52 3.26 -7.59
N GLY A 87 -0.46 2.11 -8.27
CA GLY A 87 -1.31 0.96 -7.97
C GLY A 87 -1.04 0.36 -6.59
N GLU A 88 0.24 0.24 -6.22
CA GLU A 88 0.65 -0.25 -4.90
C GLU A 88 0.16 0.69 -3.78
N SER A 89 0.32 2.00 -3.97
CA SER A 89 -0.15 2.99 -2.99
C SER A 89 -1.68 2.99 -2.86
N ALA A 90 -2.43 2.81 -3.95
CA ALA A 90 -3.89 2.66 -3.91
C ALA A 90 -4.29 1.39 -3.14
N SER A 91 -3.56 0.28 -3.33
CA SER A 91 -3.78 -0.96 -2.58
C SER A 91 -3.47 -0.80 -1.09
N GLY A 92 -2.40 -0.09 -0.75
CA GLY A 92 -2.06 0.24 0.64
C GLY A 92 -3.14 1.10 1.31
N ALA A 93 -3.70 2.09 0.59
CA ALA A 93 -4.76 2.94 1.10
C ALA A 93 -6.02 2.15 1.48
N ILE A 94 -6.48 1.23 0.63
CA ILE A 94 -7.66 0.41 0.96
C ILE A 94 -7.37 -0.57 2.09
N VAL A 95 -6.15 -1.13 2.18
CA VAL A 95 -5.72 -2.00 3.28
C VAL A 95 -5.72 -1.23 4.60
N ILE A 96 -5.23 0.00 4.61
CA ILE A 96 -5.31 0.89 5.79
C ILE A 96 -6.78 1.15 6.15
N GLY A 97 -7.63 1.47 5.19
CA GLY A 97 -9.05 1.73 5.40
C GLY A 97 -9.80 0.53 5.99
N ALA A 98 -9.58 -0.65 5.42
CA ALA A 98 -10.28 -1.86 5.82
C ALA A 98 -9.76 -2.46 7.14
N PHE A 99 -8.43 -2.43 7.36
CA PHE A 99 -7.77 -3.16 8.45
C PHE A 99 -7.00 -2.25 9.41
N GLY A 100 -7.23 -0.94 9.39
CA GLY A 100 -6.57 0.01 10.29
C GLY A 100 -6.77 -0.33 11.77
N ASP A 101 -7.94 -0.85 12.13
CA ASP A 101 -8.27 -1.34 13.48
C ASP A 101 -7.49 -2.60 13.90
N GLN A 102 -6.89 -3.31 12.94
CA GLN A 102 -6.08 -4.51 13.19
C GLN A 102 -4.57 -4.21 13.35
N MET A 103 -4.12 -2.99 13.05
CA MET A 103 -2.69 -2.64 13.03
C MET A 103 -2.02 -2.68 14.40
N GLY A 104 -2.79 -2.67 15.49
CA GLY A 104 -2.29 -2.88 16.85
C GLY A 104 -1.83 -4.32 17.13
N ARG A 105 -2.27 -5.32 16.34
CA ARG A 105 -1.98 -6.75 16.52
C ARG A 105 -1.42 -7.45 15.29
N ALA A 106 -1.43 -6.79 14.14
CA ALA A 106 -0.89 -7.34 12.91
C ALA A 106 -0.25 -6.25 12.04
N VAL A 107 0.74 -6.65 11.24
CA VAL A 107 1.41 -5.78 10.27
C VAL A 107 0.94 -6.15 8.87
N PRO A 108 0.34 -5.23 8.10
CA PRO A 108 0.04 -5.45 6.70
C PRO A 108 1.34 -5.45 5.87
N LEU A 109 1.51 -6.45 5.03
CA LEU A 109 2.68 -6.60 4.16
C LEU A 109 2.23 -7.08 2.78
N ALA A 110 2.77 -6.49 1.72
CA ALA A 110 2.63 -7.03 0.37
C ALA A 110 3.49 -8.30 0.23
N VAL A 111 2.88 -9.37 -0.26
CA VAL A 111 3.53 -10.68 -0.46
C VAL A 111 3.96 -10.86 -1.91
N LYS A 112 3.07 -10.49 -2.84
CA LYS A 112 3.27 -10.61 -4.28
C LYS A 112 2.53 -9.49 -4.98
N ALA A 113 3.09 -8.98 -6.07
CA ALA A 113 2.43 -8.05 -6.96
C ALA A 113 2.61 -8.49 -8.41
N GLU A 114 1.55 -8.34 -9.19
CA GLU A 114 1.55 -8.61 -10.63
C GLU A 114 0.81 -7.48 -11.33
N ILE A 115 1.41 -6.91 -12.37
CA ILE A 115 0.83 -5.84 -13.16
C ILE A 115 0.88 -6.20 -14.64
N GLY A 116 -0.24 -6.01 -15.33
CA GLY A 116 -0.34 -6.10 -16.78
C GLY A 116 -0.59 -4.73 -17.40
N TYR A 117 0.31 -4.28 -18.26
CA TYR A 117 0.14 -3.04 -19.03
C TYR A 117 -0.66 -3.34 -20.29
N LYS A 118 -1.87 -2.77 -20.42
CA LYS A 118 -2.85 -3.11 -21.44
C LYS A 118 -2.81 -2.16 -22.63
N LYS A 119 -2.66 -0.87 -22.35
CA LYS A 119 -2.64 0.20 -23.35
C LYS A 119 -1.64 1.27 -22.95
N LEU A 120 -1.22 2.06 -23.93
CA LEU A 120 -0.37 3.21 -23.68
C LEU A 120 -1.08 4.18 -22.73
N ALA A 121 -0.42 4.48 -21.64
CA ALA A 121 -0.81 5.51 -20.70
C ALA A 121 -0.19 6.85 -21.15
N MET A 122 -1.01 7.89 -21.23
CA MET A 122 -0.59 9.26 -21.54
C MET A 122 -1.34 10.21 -20.62
N GLY A 123 -0.66 11.26 -20.17
CA GLY A 123 -1.24 12.24 -19.25
C GLY A 123 -1.49 11.67 -17.85
N VAL A 124 -2.49 12.19 -17.19
CA VAL A 124 -2.91 11.77 -15.86
C VAL A 124 -3.46 10.34 -15.88
N VAL A 125 -3.07 9.53 -14.91
CA VAL A 125 -3.62 8.19 -14.69
C VAL A 125 -4.16 8.02 -13.28
N THR A 126 -5.23 7.24 -13.16
CA THR A 126 -5.93 7.00 -11.89
C THR A 126 -5.97 5.51 -11.59
N ALA A 127 -5.56 5.12 -10.38
CA ALA A 127 -5.70 3.76 -9.87
C ALA A 127 -6.92 3.66 -8.97
N THR A 128 -7.76 2.66 -9.22
CA THR A 128 -8.90 2.29 -8.37
C THR A 128 -8.65 0.92 -7.80
N ALA A 129 -8.57 0.82 -6.46
CA ALA A 129 -8.33 -0.43 -5.73
C ALA A 129 -9.60 -0.92 -5.04
N THR A 130 -9.80 -2.25 -5.05
CA THR A 130 -10.87 -2.96 -4.36
C THR A 130 -10.33 -4.23 -3.70
N LEU A 131 -10.92 -4.63 -2.56
CA LEU A 131 -10.57 -5.90 -1.90
C LEU A 131 -11.17 -7.08 -2.68
N GLY A 132 -10.40 -8.17 -2.79
CA GLY A 132 -10.90 -9.43 -3.37
C GLY A 132 -11.47 -10.41 -2.34
N ARG A 133 -11.40 -10.07 -1.04
CA ARG A 133 -12.02 -10.80 0.07
C ARG A 133 -12.66 -9.81 1.05
N THR A 134 -13.67 -10.23 1.77
CA THR A 134 -14.29 -9.38 2.79
C THR A 134 -13.37 -9.19 4.00
N LYS A 135 -13.55 -8.09 4.72
CA LYS A 135 -12.84 -7.83 5.98
C LYS A 135 -13.09 -8.95 7.00
N GLU A 136 -14.33 -9.38 7.09
CA GLU A 136 -14.79 -10.39 8.05
C GLU A 136 -14.07 -11.73 7.84
N GLU A 137 -13.93 -12.18 6.59
CA GLU A 137 -13.20 -13.42 6.25
C GLU A 137 -11.73 -13.35 6.65
N VAL A 138 -11.08 -12.23 6.32
CA VAL A 138 -9.64 -12.01 6.61
C VAL A 138 -9.41 -11.92 8.12
N VAL A 139 -10.27 -11.19 8.84
CA VAL A 139 -10.17 -11.03 10.30
C VAL A 139 -10.43 -12.36 11.02
N ALA A 140 -11.39 -13.17 10.55
CA ALA A 140 -11.66 -14.48 11.15
C ALA A 140 -10.44 -15.42 11.09
N GLU A 141 -9.68 -15.43 10.00
CA GLU A 141 -8.43 -16.18 9.91
C GLU A 141 -7.37 -15.65 10.89
N LEU A 142 -7.26 -14.30 10.99
CA LEU A 142 -6.34 -13.66 11.93
C LEU A 142 -6.70 -14.00 13.39
N ASP A 143 -8.00 -14.03 13.73
CA ASP A 143 -8.52 -14.42 15.04
C ASP A 143 -8.24 -15.89 15.38
N ALA A 144 -8.20 -16.74 14.35
CA ALA A 144 -7.80 -18.15 14.48
C ALA A 144 -6.26 -18.34 14.59
N GLY A 145 -5.49 -17.24 14.71
CA GLY A 145 -4.05 -17.29 14.82
C GLY A 145 -3.33 -17.60 13.50
N GLN A 146 -4.04 -17.50 12.38
CA GLN A 146 -3.48 -17.72 11.05
C GLN A 146 -2.87 -16.42 10.49
N ARG A 147 -2.11 -16.55 9.42
CA ARG A 147 -1.60 -15.45 8.63
C ARG A 147 -2.42 -15.36 7.34
N PRO A 148 -3.53 -14.59 7.31
CA PRO A 148 -4.38 -14.51 6.15
C PRO A 148 -3.67 -13.86 4.98
N GLU A 149 -3.94 -14.36 3.76
CA GLU A 149 -3.56 -13.72 2.51
C GLU A 149 -4.82 -13.36 1.72
N PHE A 150 -4.81 -12.16 1.12
CA PHE A 150 -5.94 -11.67 0.36
C PHE A 150 -5.49 -10.81 -0.83
N PRO A 151 -6.15 -10.94 -1.98
CA PRO A 151 -5.88 -10.11 -3.14
C PRO A 151 -6.51 -8.73 -2.98
N VAL A 152 -5.80 -7.73 -3.49
CA VAL A 152 -6.34 -6.40 -3.82
C VAL A 152 -6.25 -6.26 -5.32
N HIS A 153 -7.35 -5.92 -5.98
CA HIS A 153 -7.43 -5.71 -7.42
C HIS A 153 -7.41 -4.22 -7.73
N ILE A 154 -6.60 -3.83 -8.70
CA ILE A 154 -6.41 -2.44 -9.09
C ILE A 154 -6.60 -2.29 -10.59
N ALA A 155 -7.47 -1.37 -11.00
CA ALA A 155 -7.57 -0.90 -12.37
C ALA A 155 -6.89 0.47 -12.49
N ILE A 156 -6.02 0.63 -13.49
CA ILE A 156 -5.36 1.91 -13.82
C ILE A 156 -5.97 2.44 -15.11
N THR A 157 -6.54 3.63 -15.06
CA THR A 157 -7.26 4.25 -16.17
C THR A 157 -6.69 5.62 -16.51
N ARG A 158 -6.83 6.01 -17.78
CA ARG A 158 -6.65 7.40 -18.24
C ARG A 158 -7.91 8.22 -17.99
N GLU A 159 -7.82 9.53 -18.22
CA GLU A 159 -8.96 10.47 -18.09
C GLU A 159 -10.13 10.14 -19.03
N ASP A 160 -9.87 9.52 -20.18
CA ASP A 160 -10.92 9.07 -21.11
C ASP A 160 -11.60 7.75 -20.68
N GLY A 161 -11.25 7.22 -19.50
CA GLY A 161 -11.78 5.97 -18.96
C GLY A 161 -11.11 4.70 -19.52
N ALA A 162 -10.18 4.81 -20.45
CA ALA A 162 -9.49 3.64 -21.00
C ALA A 162 -8.60 2.97 -19.94
N VAL A 163 -8.78 1.66 -19.74
CA VAL A 163 -7.91 0.85 -18.88
C VAL A 163 -6.53 0.72 -19.52
N THR A 164 -5.51 1.24 -18.85
CA THR A 164 -4.11 1.20 -19.29
C THR A 164 -3.31 0.13 -18.56
N GLY A 165 -3.75 -0.27 -17.36
CA GLY A 165 -3.13 -1.33 -16.59
C GLY A 165 -4.12 -2.00 -15.66
N GLU A 166 -3.84 -3.27 -15.36
CA GLU A 166 -4.51 -4.04 -14.32
C GLU A 166 -3.45 -4.62 -13.39
N MET A 167 -3.69 -4.56 -12.09
CA MET A 167 -2.74 -5.03 -11.10
C MET A 167 -3.46 -5.83 -10.03
N THR A 168 -2.80 -6.88 -9.55
CA THR A 168 -3.22 -7.62 -8.37
C THR A 168 -2.07 -7.68 -7.39
N ILE A 169 -2.33 -7.29 -6.14
CA ILE A 169 -1.38 -7.43 -5.05
C ILE A 169 -1.96 -8.37 -4.01
N ILE A 170 -1.19 -9.39 -3.65
CA ILE A 170 -1.50 -10.24 -2.52
C ILE A 170 -0.92 -9.58 -1.27
N TRP A 171 -1.79 -9.23 -0.36
CA TRP A 171 -1.46 -8.71 0.96
C TRP A 171 -1.62 -9.80 2.02
N THR A 172 -0.94 -9.63 3.13
CA THR A 172 -1.10 -10.45 4.33
C THR A 172 -1.17 -9.57 5.57
N LEU A 173 -1.89 -10.03 6.59
CA LEU A 173 -1.80 -9.49 7.94
C LEU A 173 -0.91 -10.44 8.76
N ARG A 174 0.33 -10.03 8.98
CA ARG A 174 1.27 -10.80 9.80
C ARG A 174 1.01 -10.51 11.27
N PRO A 175 0.60 -11.50 12.08
CA PRO A 175 0.45 -11.31 13.52
C PRO A 175 1.73 -10.77 14.16
N GLN A 176 1.57 -9.84 15.12
CA GLN A 176 2.65 -9.40 16.00
C GLN A 176 2.67 -10.36 17.18
N GLY A 177 3.76 -11.12 17.32
CA GLY A 177 4.01 -12.02 18.44
C GLY A 177 4.69 -11.29 19.60
#